data_a60b6b1036dbe16663973e5707ecd61c
#
_entry.id   a60b6b1036dbe16663973e5707ecd61c
#
_cell.length_a   1.000
_cell.length_b   1.000
_cell.length_c   1.000
_cell.angle_alpha   90.00
_cell.angle_beta   90.00
_cell.angle_gamma   90.00
#
_symmetry.space_group_name_H-M   'P 1'
#
loop_
_entity.id
_entity.type
_entity.pdbx_description
1 polymer ?
#
loop_
_entity_poly.entity_id
_entity_poly.type
_entity_poly.pdbx_seq_one_letter_code
_entity_poly.pdbx_strand_id
1 'polypeptide(L)'
;MVAFPGRGEVFIDHRGQARALRLAWHIEADVVVLSLWQADRCSGTFRLAIDDVPRFVAALVEGLGAAASLPAAQAARLRMARAGSAN
;
A
#
# COMPACT_ATOMS: atom_id res chain seq x y z
N MET A 1 -2.13 -21.69 -4.38
CA MET A 1 -1.81 -21.26 -4.41
C MET A 1 -1.40 -20.55 -4.81
N VAL A 2 -1.28 -20.50 -4.96
CA VAL A 2 -0.91 -19.82 -5.05
C VAL A 2 -0.29 -19.21 -5.65
N ALA A 3 -0.19 -19.12 -5.89
CA ALA A 3 0.58 -18.68 -6.40
C ALA A 3 0.67 -17.62 -6.78
N PHE A 4 0.78 -17.17 -7.18
CA PHE A 4 0.91 -16.20 -7.51
C PHE A 4 1.87 -15.54 -7.69
N PRO A 5 2.68 -15.87 -7.62
CA PRO A 5 3.78 -15.12 -7.52
C PRO A 5 4.00 -14.31 -8.70
N GLY A 6 4.61 -13.96 -9.33
CA GLY A 6 4.92 -13.14 -10.39
C GLY A 6 3.86 -12.15 -10.79
N ARG A 7 2.59 -12.47 -10.45
CA ARG A 7 1.57 -11.61 -10.82
C ARG A 7 1.44 -10.48 -9.90
N GLY A 8 1.47 -10.67 -8.63
CA GLY A 8 1.32 -9.61 -7.67
C GLY A 8 -0.08 -9.06 -7.62
N GLU A 9 -0.28 -8.16 -6.70
CA GLU A 9 -1.53 -7.47 -6.50
C GLU A 9 -1.38 -6.02 -6.92
N VAL A 10 -2.47 -5.40 -7.37
CA VAL A 10 -2.45 -4.00 -7.77
C VAL A 10 -3.47 -3.24 -6.95
N PHE A 11 -3.04 -2.14 -6.37
CA PHE A 11 -3.91 -1.26 -5.59
C PHE A 11 -3.92 0.10 -6.25
N ILE A 12 -5.13 0.59 -6.54
CA ILE A 12 -5.29 1.86 -7.23
C ILE A 12 -5.12 2.99 -6.25
N ASP A 13 -4.33 3.99 -6.64
CA ASP A 13 -4.10 5.17 -5.82
C ASP A 13 -5.42 5.89 -5.57
N HIS A 14 -5.59 6.38 -4.35
CA HIS A 14 -6.81 7.07 -3.96
C HIS A 14 -7.09 8.27 -4.87
N ARG A 15 -6.05 8.91 -5.36
CA ARG A 15 -6.21 10.05 -6.27
C ARG A 15 -6.61 9.63 -7.67
N GLY A 16 -6.46 8.36 -8.01
CA GLY A 16 -6.68 7.89 -9.36
C GLY A 16 -5.57 8.33 -10.29
N GLN A 17 -5.92 8.90 -11.43
CA GLN A 17 -4.96 9.46 -12.38
C GLN A 17 -3.98 8.41 -12.89
N ALA A 18 -4.48 7.19 -13.09
CA ALA A 18 -3.67 6.08 -13.59
C ALA A 18 -2.48 5.74 -12.68
N ARG A 19 -2.60 6.06 -11.38
CA ARG A 19 -1.57 5.72 -10.42
C ARG A 19 -1.93 4.45 -9.67
N ALA A 20 -0.94 3.61 -9.45
CA ALA A 20 -1.17 2.35 -8.78
C ALA A 20 0.08 1.90 -8.05
N LEU A 21 -0.13 1.07 -7.04
CA LEU A 21 0.95 0.37 -6.36
C LEU A 21 0.82 -1.10 -6.71
N ARG A 22 1.90 -1.70 -7.11
CA ARG A 22 1.94 -3.12 -7.39
C ARG A 22 2.79 -3.82 -6.36
N LEU A 23 2.26 -4.90 -5.82
CA LEU A 23 2.92 -5.70 -4.80
C LEU A 23 3.24 -7.06 -5.41
N ALA A 24 4.51 -7.43 -5.42
CA ALA A 24 4.92 -8.70 -6.00
C ALA A 24 5.85 -9.42 -5.04
N TRP A 25 5.55 -10.68 -4.78
CA TRP A 25 6.38 -11.51 -3.91
C TRP A 25 7.52 -12.12 -4.72
N HIS A 26 8.72 -11.98 -4.20
CA HIS A 26 9.89 -12.65 -4.74
C HIS A 26 10.50 -13.49 -3.66
N ILE A 27 9.89 -14.64 -3.41
CA ILE A 27 10.26 -15.50 -2.29
C ILE A 27 11.69 -15.99 -2.45
N GLU A 28 12.10 -16.26 -3.68
CA GLU A 28 13.45 -16.74 -3.94
C GLU A 28 14.51 -15.69 -3.57
N ALA A 29 14.13 -14.43 -3.57
CA ALA A 29 15.03 -13.34 -3.20
C ALA A 29 14.77 -12.80 -1.81
N ASP A 30 13.81 -13.40 -1.09
CA ASP A 30 13.50 -13.05 0.29
C ASP A 30 12.98 -11.63 0.42
N VAL A 31 12.25 -11.14 -0.58
CA VAL A 31 11.71 -9.79 -0.56
C VAL A 31 10.32 -9.74 -1.17
N VAL A 32 9.58 -8.72 -0.78
CA VAL A 32 8.36 -8.28 -1.45
C VAL A 32 8.70 -6.98 -2.15
N VAL A 33 8.39 -6.87 -3.43
CA VAL A 33 8.67 -5.66 -4.18
C VAL A 33 7.38 -4.85 -4.29
N LEU A 34 7.45 -3.61 -3.82
CA LEU A 34 6.35 -2.67 -3.95
C LEU A 34 6.79 -1.65 -5.00
N SER A 35 6.02 -1.53 -6.07
CA SER A 35 6.38 -0.62 -7.14
C SER A 35 5.25 0.39 -7.37
N LEU A 36 5.65 1.62 -7.64
CA LEU A 36 4.71 2.70 -7.87
C LEU A 36 4.66 2.97 -9.37
N TRP A 37 3.46 3.01 -9.89
CA TRP A 37 3.22 3.14 -11.32
C TRP A 37 2.35 4.34 -11.62
N GLN A 38 2.62 4.95 -12.75
CA GLN A 38 1.70 5.93 -13.32
C GLN A 38 1.54 5.54 -14.79
N ALA A 39 0.33 5.18 -15.17
CA ALA A 39 0.04 4.57 -16.45
C ALA A 39 0.94 3.34 -16.61
N ASP A 40 1.76 3.28 -17.64
CA ASP A 40 2.63 2.13 -17.85
C ASP A 40 4.08 2.39 -17.43
N ARG A 41 4.32 3.44 -16.64
CA ARG A 41 5.66 3.80 -16.19
C ARG A 41 5.84 3.52 -14.73
N CYS A 42 6.91 2.81 -14.40
CA CYS A 42 7.27 2.59 -13.01
C CYS A 42 8.12 3.76 -12.53
N SER A 43 7.66 4.45 -11.49
CA SER A 43 8.38 5.61 -10.99
C SER A 43 9.27 5.29 -9.80
N GLY A 44 9.12 4.12 -9.19
CA GLY A 44 9.98 3.76 -8.07
C GLY A 44 9.63 2.41 -7.53
N THR A 45 10.57 1.81 -6.82
CA THR A 45 10.37 0.52 -6.18
C THR A 45 10.88 0.56 -4.75
N PHE A 46 10.31 -0.30 -3.94
CA PHE A 46 10.70 -0.51 -2.57
C PHE A 46 10.78 -2.00 -2.32
N ARG A 47 11.87 -2.47 -1.78
CA ARG A 47 12.03 -3.88 -1.47
C ARG A 47 11.87 -4.08 0.01
N LEU A 48 10.77 -4.74 0.38
CA LEU A 48 10.47 -5.03 1.77
C LEU A 48 10.98 -6.43 2.08
N ALA A 49 11.87 -6.54 3.06
CA ALA A 49 12.33 -7.84 3.48
C ALA A 49 11.16 -8.67 3.98
N ILE A 50 11.15 -9.96 3.67
CA ILE A 50 10.03 -10.81 4.09
C ILE A 50 9.91 -10.80 5.61
N ASP A 51 11.03 -10.73 6.32
CA ASP A 51 11.01 -10.67 7.77
C ASP A 51 10.29 -9.43 8.31
N ASP A 52 10.19 -8.37 7.51
CA ASP A 52 9.52 -7.15 7.94
C ASP A 52 8.04 -7.15 7.57
N VAL A 53 7.58 -8.12 6.81
CA VAL A 53 6.18 -8.15 6.38
C VAL A 53 5.23 -8.19 7.58
N PRO A 54 5.45 -9.03 8.61
CA PRO A 54 4.52 -9.04 9.73
C PRO A 54 4.41 -7.68 10.42
N ARG A 55 5.52 -6.95 10.54
CA ARG A 55 5.50 -5.63 11.15
C ARG A 55 4.76 -4.62 10.28
N PHE A 56 4.94 -4.74 8.97
CA PHE A 56 4.24 -3.89 8.02
C PHE A 56 2.73 -4.13 8.10
N VAL A 57 2.33 -5.39 8.12
CA VAL A 57 0.93 -5.75 8.23
C VAL A 57 0.35 -5.26 9.56
N ALA A 58 1.09 -5.45 10.64
CA ALA A 58 0.64 -5.02 11.96
C ALA A 58 0.41 -3.51 12.01
N ALA A 59 1.30 -2.74 11.37
CA ALA A 59 1.13 -1.29 11.35
C ALA A 59 -0.13 -0.87 10.62
N LEU A 60 -0.45 -1.56 9.52
CA LEU A 60 -1.68 -1.26 8.79
C LEU A 60 -2.91 -1.61 9.61
N VAL A 61 -2.89 -2.78 10.26
CA VAL A 61 -4.03 -3.24 11.05
C VAL A 61 -4.24 -2.31 12.24
N GLU A 62 -3.15 -1.86 12.86
CA GLU A 62 -3.25 -0.95 13.98
C GLU A 62 -3.91 0.36 13.57
N GLY A 63 -3.53 0.86 12.40
CA GLY A 63 -4.15 2.08 11.88
C GLY A 63 -5.63 1.90 11.60
N LEU A 64 -6.03 0.73 11.11
CA LEU A 64 -7.44 0.45 10.92
C LEU A 64 -8.22 0.52 12.22
N GLY A 65 -7.65 -0.03 13.29
CA GLY A 65 -8.31 0.03 14.59
C GLY A 65 -8.49 1.46 15.06
N ALA A 66 -7.46 2.27 14.91
CA ALA A 66 -7.54 3.68 15.29
C ALA A 66 -8.57 4.42 14.45
N ALA A 67 -8.61 4.17 13.17
CA ALA A 67 -9.57 4.82 12.27
C ALA A 67 -11.00 4.43 12.64
N ALA A 68 -11.21 3.17 12.98
CA ALA A 68 -12.54 2.67 13.30
C ALA A 68 -13.07 3.27 14.61
N SER A 69 -12.19 3.72 15.50
CA SER A 69 -12.61 4.26 16.78
C SER A 69 -12.86 5.75 16.75
N LEU A 70 -12.63 6.42 15.62
CA LEU A 70 -12.87 7.85 15.50
C LEU A 70 -14.35 8.13 15.19
N PRO A 71 -14.90 9.24 15.71
CA PRO A 71 -16.21 9.68 15.24
C PRO A 71 -16.18 9.97 13.75
N ALA A 72 -17.31 9.76 13.09
CA ALA A 72 -17.38 9.90 11.64
C ALA A 72 -16.91 11.28 11.16
N ALA A 73 -17.34 12.34 11.84
CA ALA A 73 -16.97 13.69 11.44
C ALA A 73 -15.48 13.91 11.56
N GLN A 74 -14.87 13.39 12.62
CA GLN A 74 -13.45 13.55 12.83
C GLN A 74 -12.65 12.76 11.81
N ALA A 75 -13.09 11.55 11.51
CA ALA A 75 -12.43 10.73 10.51
C ALA A 75 -12.50 11.41 9.13
N ALA A 76 -13.65 12.01 8.82
CA ALA A 76 -13.80 12.71 7.56
C ALA A 76 -12.85 13.90 7.45
N ARG A 77 -12.70 14.66 8.54
CA ARG A 77 -11.79 15.80 8.53
C ARG A 77 -10.35 15.36 8.34
N LEU A 78 -9.95 14.27 8.97
CA LEU A 78 -8.60 13.77 8.81
C LEU A 78 -8.34 13.32 7.38
N ARG A 79 -9.32 12.67 6.77
CA ARG A 79 -9.17 12.24 5.39
C ARG A 79 -9.03 13.44 4.44
N MET A 80 -9.81 14.47 4.67
CA MET A 80 -9.70 15.67 3.84
C MET A 80 -8.37 16.36 4.01
N ALA A 81 -7.89 16.46 5.24
CA ALA A 81 -6.60 17.08 5.51
C ALA A 81 -5.49 16.32 4.82
N ARG A 82 -5.54 15.00 4.87
CA ARG A 82 -4.54 14.18 4.21
C ARG A 82 -4.58 14.35 2.71
N ALA A 83 -5.76 14.37 2.14
CA ALA A 83 -5.88 14.53 0.70
C ALA A 83 -5.30 15.87 0.26
N GLY A 84 -5.48 16.90 1.06
CA GLY A 84 -4.94 18.19 0.74
C GLY A 84 -3.44 18.28 0.87
N SER A 85 -2.84 17.52 1.77
CA SER A 85 -1.40 17.57 2.01
C SER A 85 -0.64 16.49 1.27
N ALA A 86 -1.32 15.52 0.73
CA ALA A 86 -0.65 14.44 0.01
C ALA A 86 -0.12 14.95 -1.29
N ASN A 87 1.08 14.74 -1.54
CA ASN A 87 1.57 15.21 -2.78
C ASN A 87 2.52 14.33 -3.38
#